data_b8a15b8c96d77f8922119a4c2bc2c24c
#
_entry.id   b8a15b8c96d77f8922119a4c2bc2c24c
#
_cell.length_a   1.000
_cell.length_b   1.000
_cell.length_c   1.000
_cell.angle_alpha   90.00
_cell.angle_beta   90.00
_cell.angle_gamma   90.00
#
_symmetry.space_group_name_H-M   'P 1'
#
loop_
_entity.id
_entity.type
_entity.pdbx_description
1 polymer ?
#
loop_
_entity_poly.entity_id
_entity_poly.type
_entity_poly.pdbx_seq_one_letter_code
_entity_poly.pdbx_strand_id
1 'polypeptide(L)' 'MVTMKEIANKAGVSVSTVSLVLNGRDEGRVKSKIADNVRAIATKL' A
#
# COMPACT_ATOMS: atom_id res chain seq x y z
N MET A 1 -10.82 6.09 11.65
CA MET A 1 -10.18 6.60 10.44
C MET A 1 -8.98 5.75 10.06
N VAL A 2 -8.89 5.36 8.80
CA VAL A 2 -7.78 4.53 8.34
C VAL A 2 -6.56 5.39 8.04
N THR A 3 -5.42 5.00 8.59
CA THR A 3 -4.17 5.69 8.30
C THR A 3 -3.29 4.81 7.44
N MET A 4 -2.29 5.44 6.78
CA MET A 4 -1.32 4.69 5.99
C MET A 4 -0.57 3.67 6.85
N LYS A 5 -0.37 3.98 8.10
CA LYS A 5 0.27 3.07 9.05
C LYS A 5 -0.55 1.78 9.23
N GLU A 6 -1.86 1.92 9.32
CA GLU A 6 -2.75 0.78 9.44
C GLU A 6 -2.71 -0.10 8.18
N ILE A 7 -2.75 0.54 7.03
CA ILE A 7 -2.66 -0.17 5.76
C ILE A 7 -1.32 -0.91 5.66
N ALA A 8 -0.24 -0.25 6.03
CA ALA A 8 1.09 -0.85 6.01
C ALA A 8 1.17 -2.07 6.90
N ASN A 9 0.60 -1.99 8.10
CA ASN A 9 0.56 -3.10 9.04
C ASN A 9 -0.19 -4.30 8.46
N LYS A 10 -1.35 -4.06 7.89
CA LYS A 10 -2.17 -5.13 7.32
C LYS A 10 -1.54 -5.74 6.08
N ALA A 11 -0.87 -4.93 5.28
CA ALA A 11 -0.20 -5.41 4.07
C ALA A 11 1.16 -6.02 4.36
N GLY A 12 1.72 -5.79 5.55
CA GLY A 12 3.04 -6.28 5.90
C GLY A 12 4.15 -5.53 5.20
N VAL A 13 3.96 -4.24 4.94
CA VAL A 13 4.94 -3.41 4.24
C VAL A 13 5.18 -2.12 5.02
N SER A 14 6.13 -1.31 4.54
CA SER A 14 6.41 -0.03 5.18
C SER A 14 5.40 1.04 4.76
N VAL A 15 5.29 2.09 5.58
CA VAL A 15 4.43 3.23 5.25
C VAL A 15 4.88 3.88 3.95
N SER A 16 6.18 3.93 3.70
CA SER A 16 6.71 4.47 2.45
C SER A 16 6.19 3.70 1.23
N THR A 17 6.11 2.37 1.35
CA THR A 17 5.56 1.53 0.27
C THR A 17 4.10 1.86 0.03
N VAL A 18 3.31 2.01 1.09
CA VAL A 18 1.90 2.38 0.98
C VAL A 18 1.77 3.71 0.26
N SER A 19 2.58 4.69 0.64
CA SER A 19 2.57 6.01 0.03
C SER A 19 2.86 5.93 -1.47
N LEU A 20 3.86 5.15 -1.86
CA LEU A 20 4.21 4.97 -3.28
C LEU A 20 3.04 4.38 -4.06
N VAL A 21 2.40 3.36 -3.50
CA VAL A 21 1.27 2.69 -4.16
C VAL A 21 0.08 3.63 -4.31
N LEU A 22 -0.28 4.33 -3.25
CA LEU A 22 -1.45 5.20 -3.26
C LEU A 22 -1.26 6.45 -4.12
N ASN A 23 -0.02 6.85 -4.35
CA ASN A 23 0.29 7.99 -5.21
C ASN A 23 0.56 7.57 -6.67
N GLY A 24 0.40 6.30 -6.97
CA GLY A 24 0.60 5.78 -8.32
C GLY A 24 2.06 5.73 -8.73
N ARG A 25 2.98 5.72 -7.79
CA ARG A 25 4.42 5.69 -8.05
C ARG A 25 5.06 4.33 -7.76
N ASP A 26 4.23 3.31 -7.69
CA ASP A 26 4.69 1.97 -7.38
C ASP A 26 5.38 1.28 -8.56
N GLU A 27 5.13 1.76 -9.77
CA GLU A 27 5.68 1.15 -10.97
C GLU A 27 7.21 1.17 -10.95
N GLY A 28 7.81 -0.01 -11.08
CA GLY A 28 9.26 -0.17 -11.05
C GLY A 28 9.87 -0.09 -9.66
N ARG A 29 9.08 0.18 -8.62
CA ARG A 29 9.57 0.34 -7.25
C ARG A 29 8.96 -0.66 -6.28
N VAL A 30 7.74 -1.09 -6.57
CA VAL A 30 7.00 -2.03 -5.74
C VAL A 30 6.52 -3.15 -6.63
N LYS A 31 6.64 -4.39 -6.16
CA LYS A 31 6.13 -5.53 -6.93
C LYS A 31 4.63 -5.39 -7.11
N SER A 32 4.14 -5.73 -8.30
CA SER A 32 2.71 -5.58 -8.59
C SER A 32 1.83 -6.33 -7.60
N LYS A 33 2.28 -7.49 -7.13
CA LYS A 33 1.55 -8.27 -6.14
C LYS A 33 1.37 -7.50 -4.83
N ILE A 34 2.43 -6.81 -4.39
CA ILE A 34 2.39 -6.00 -3.18
C ILE A 34 1.51 -4.79 -3.39
N ALA A 35 1.65 -4.13 -4.55
CA ALA A 35 0.84 -2.97 -4.88
C ALA A 35 -0.64 -3.32 -4.90
N ASP A 36 -1.01 -4.44 -5.51
CA ASP A 36 -2.39 -4.91 -5.56
C ASP A 36 -2.93 -5.17 -4.17
N ASN A 37 -2.11 -5.77 -3.30
CA ASN A 37 -2.50 -6.06 -1.93
C ASN A 37 -2.77 -4.77 -1.14
N VAL A 38 -1.89 -3.79 -1.28
CA VAL A 38 -2.05 -2.49 -0.62
C VAL A 38 -3.34 -1.82 -1.10
N ARG A 39 -3.58 -1.81 -2.41
CA ARG A 39 -4.79 -1.20 -2.97
C ARG A 39 -6.06 -1.90 -2.49
N ALA A 40 -6.03 -3.22 -2.41
CA ALA A 40 -7.16 -4.00 -1.93
C ALA A 40 -7.48 -3.67 -0.48
N ILE A 41 -6.47 -3.59 0.36
CA ILE A 41 -6.64 -3.25 1.77
C ILE A 41 -7.17 -1.82 1.92
N ALA A 42 -6.60 -0.88 1.17
CA ALA A 42 -7.03 0.51 1.22
C ALA A 42 -8.49 0.66 0.79
N THR A 43 -8.92 -0.14 -0.18
CA THR A 43 -10.31 -0.11 -0.65
C THR A 43 -11.25 -0.69 0.39
N LYS A 44 -10.84 -1.72 1.10
CA LYS A 44 -11.69 -2.35 2.12
C LYS A 44 -11.83 -1.52 3.39
N LEU A 45 -10.84 -0.75 3.70
CA LEU A 45 -10.86 0.09 4.89
C LEU A 45 -11.41 1.47 4.53
#